data_2d8ee56f5b8b6d9192f78994ea60b754
#
_entry.id   2d8ee56f5b8b6d9192f78994ea60b754
#
_cell.length_a   1.000
_cell.length_b   1.000
_cell.length_c   1.000
_cell.angle_alpha   90.00
_cell.angle_beta   90.00
_cell.angle_gamma   90.00
#
_symmetry.space_group_name_H-M   'P 1'
#
loop_
_entity.id
_entity.type
_entity.pdbx_description
1 polymer ?
#
loop_
_entity_poly.entity_id
_entity_poly.type
_entity_poly.pdbx_seq_one_letter_code
_entity_poly.pdbx_strand_id
1 'polypeptide(L)'
;AFALSYDAMQAPLEHIDPALKPLWGDSFEARAIYNLSTLVKGTQKENRRPFQAPVSYRILPRLLGQALRSSQRLSTAAEESLQSMVSNPIFFPQGSGSKVEAISTGGYHNSLLPQALDGIAMSWVDLAEIARRHIIKLHKGTISHLPERLVREGDTFRTGRTTSYIEFVAADFIDEMRRWAEPSLLSAGEPGASEQDDINAMGYIACRNEARVAILFDRVMALLAGVSSHALDVSNRSVPANLQEFTHEIRRDFPPVNRKRELGKSAENLTNRLSKAIQDGDTVLTS
;
A
#
# COMPACT_ATOMS: atom_id res chain seq x y z
N ALA A 1 7.50 2.73 -5.86
CA ALA A 1 6.87 1.90 -6.90
C ALA A 1 5.94 2.73 -7.81
N PHE A 2 4.96 3.45 -7.28
CA PHE A 2 4.05 4.27 -8.09
C PHE A 2 4.78 5.34 -8.91
N ALA A 3 5.69 6.11 -8.31
CA ALA A 3 6.48 7.12 -9.02
C ALA A 3 7.28 6.50 -10.18
N LEU A 4 7.85 5.32 -9.98
CA LEU A 4 8.55 4.58 -11.04
C LEU A 4 7.60 4.18 -12.18
N SER A 5 6.38 3.77 -11.87
CA SER A 5 5.36 3.43 -12.87
C SER A 5 4.90 4.66 -13.68
N TYR A 6 4.84 5.84 -13.04
CA TYR A 6 4.55 7.11 -13.75
C TYR A 6 5.61 7.42 -14.80
N ASP A 7 6.87 7.23 -14.45
CA ASP A 7 7.94 7.50 -15.39
C ASP A 7 8.01 6.43 -16.49
N ALA A 8 7.86 5.17 -16.14
CA ALA A 8 7.80 4.08 -17.13
C ALA A 8 6.64 4.27 -18.13
N MET A 9 5.48 4.73 -17.66
CA MET A 9 4.31 5.00 -18.48
C MET A 9 4.44 6.23 -19.35
N GLN A 10 5.29 7.21 -18.99
CA GLN A 10 5.36 8.54 -19.61
C GLN A 10 3.99 9.24 -19.69
N ALA A 11 3.16 9.03 -18.68
CA ALA A 11 1.86 9.69 -18.57
C ALA A 11 2.02 11.18 -18.24
N PRO A 12 1.10 12.05 -18.69
CA PRO A 12 1.03 13.42 -18.21
C PRO A 12 0.97 13.50 -16.68
N LEU A 13 1.56 14.55 -16.11
CA LEU A 13 1.74 14.71 -14.65
C LEU A 13 0.91 15.87 -14.06
N GLU A 14 -0.02 16.46 -14.82
CA GLU A 14 -0.79 17.63 -14.39
C GLU A 14 -1.53 17.40 -13.07
N HIS A 15 -1.99 16.17 -12.83
CA HIS A 15 -2.74 15.78 -11.63
C HIS A 15 -1.89 15.69 -10.37
N ILE A 16 -0.56 15.80 -10.48
CA ILE A 16 0.37 15.92 -9.35
C ILE A 16 1.12 17.26 -9.35
N ASP A 17 0.62 18.25 -10.11
CA ASP A 17 1.22 19.58 -10.10
C ASP A 17 1.04 20.21 -8.71
N PRO A 18 2.13 20.73 -8.09
CA PRO A 18 2.06 21.41 -6.79
C PRO A 18 1.07 22.58 -6.74
N ALA A 19 0.75 23.20 -7.88
CA ALA A 19 -0.24 24.25 -7.98
C ALA A 19 -1.67 23.80 -7.58
N LEU A 20 -1.94 22.49 -7.59
CA LEU A 20 -3.23 21.95 -7.16
C LEU A 20 -3.42 21.94 -5.64
N LYS A 21 -2.33 22.01 -4.86
CA LYS A 21 -2.39 21.94 -3.38
C LYS A 21 -3.42 22.87 -2.74
N PRO A 22 -3.46 24.18 -3.08
CA PRO A 22 -4.41 25.10 -2.44
C PRO A 22 -5.86 24.85 -2.89
N LEU A 23 -6.07 24.16 -4.00
CA LEU A 23 -7.40 23.90 -4.55
C LEU A 23 -8.10 22.68 -3.91
N TRP A 24 -7.33 21.78 -3.32
CA TRP A 24 -7.88 20.50 -2.85
C TRP A 24 -8.37 20.53 -1.40
N GLY A 25 -8.00 21.53 -0.63
CA GLY A 25 -8.47 21.72 0.76
C GLY A 25 -8.15 20.57 1.73
N ASP A 26 -7.35 19.59 1.30
CA ASP A 26 -6.99 18.38 2.05
C ASP A 26 -5.48 18.27 2.22
N SER A 27 -5.02 18.30 3.46
CA SER A 27 -3.60 18.27 3.80
C SER A 27 -2.92 16.93 3.44
N PHE A 28 -3.63 15.82 3.53
CA PHE A 28 -3.09 14.49 3.20
C PHE A 28 -2.95 14.31 1.69
N GLU A 29 -3.94 14.74 0.90
CA GLU A 29 -3.82 14.76 -0.56
C GLU A 29 -2.71 15.72 -1.01
N ALA A 30 -2.61 16.90 -0.40
CA ALA A 30 -1.53 17.84 -0.66
C ALA A 30 -0.14 17.24 -0.37
N ARG A 31 -0.01 16.47 0.71
CA ARG A 31 1.21 15.72 1.03
C ARG A 31 1.51 14.64 -0.02
N ALA A 32 0.50 13.89 -0.46
CA ALA A 32 0.65 12.87 -1.50
C ALA A 32 1.13 13.50 -2.83
N ILE A 33 0.55 14.63 -3.25
CA ILE A 33 0.99 15.39 -4.43
C ILE A 33 2.44 15.83 -4.29
N TYR A 34 2.80 16.38 -3.14
CA TYR A 34 4.18 16.84 -2.88
C TYR A 34 5.18 15.69 -3.01
N ASN A 35 4.91 14.56 -2.37
CA ASN A 35 5.79 13.40 -2.40
C ASN A 35 5.94 12.84 -3.82
N LEU A 36 4.83 12.63 -4.53
CA LEU A 36 4.86 12.15 -5.91
C LEU A 36 5.61 13.12 -6.84
N SER A 37 5.29 14.42 -6.78
CA SER A 37 5.94 15.41 -7.62
C SER A 37 7.44 15.53 -7.35
N THR A 38 7.88 15.35 -6.10
CA THR A 38 9.29 15.33 -5.71
C THR A 38 10.01 14.12 -6.31
N LEU A 39 9.42 12.93 -6.21
CA LEU A 39 10.01 11.69 -6.72
C LEU A 39 10.16 11.68 -8.26
N VAL A 40 9.22 12.29 -8.98
CA VAL A 40 9.28 12.39 -10.46
C VAL A 40 9.95 13.68 -10.95
N LYS A 41 10.53 14.48 -10.05
CA LYS A 41 11.22 15.71 -10.42
C LYS A 41 12.45 15.41 -11.30
N GLY A 42 12.63 16.20 -12.36
CA GLY A 42 13.73 16.00 -13.30
C GLY A 42 13.46 14.99 -14.41
N THR A 43 12.29 14.34 -14.42
CA THR A 43 11.86 13.55 -15.58
C THR A 43 11.59 14.48 -16.77
N GLN A 44 11.95 14.01 -17.99
CA GLN A 44 11.77 14.82 -19.20
C GLN A 44 10.29 15.09 -19.45
N LYS A 45 9.86 16.34 -19.30
CA LYS A 45 8.48 16.78 -19.56
C LYS A 45 8.14 16.72 -21.06
N GLU A 46 9.13 16.97 -21.90
CA GLU A 46 8.96 17.14 -23.35
C GLU A 46 8.55 15.89 -24.11
N ASN A 47 8.83 14.71 -23.54
CA ASN A 47 8.52 13.42 -24.17
C ASN A 47 7.28 12.74 -23.58
N ARG A 48 6.58 13.41 -22.67
CA ARG A 48 5.33 12.86 -22.12
C ARG A 48 4.19 13.03 -23.09
N ARG A 49 3.25 12.09 -23.06
CA ARG A 49 2.14 12.07 -23.98
C ARG A 49 1.29 13.33 -23.88
N PRO A 50 0.76 13.83 -25.00
CA PRO A 50 -0.10 15.02 -24.99
C PRO A 50 -1.50 14.73 -24.43
N PHE A 51 -1.86 13.46 -24.20
CA PHE A 51 -3.18 13.07 -23.71
C PHE A 51 -3.19 12.87 -22.19
N GLN A 52 -4.34 13.05 -21.55
CA GLN A 52 -4.48 12.87 -20.11
C GLN A 52 -4.08 11.46 -19.65
N ALA A 53 -3.57 11.34 -18.44
CA ALA A 53 -3.23 10.07 -17.83
C ALA A 53 -4.50 9.21 -17.61
N PRO A 54 -4.38 7.86 -17.62
CA PRO A 54 -5.50 6.99 -17.23
C PRO A 54 -6.01 7.33 -15.82
N VAL A 55 -7.30 7.05 -15.57
CA VAL A 55 -7.94 7.36 -14.27
C VAL A 55 -7.15 6.81 -13.08
N SER A 56 -6.64 5.57 -13.17
CA SER A 56 -5.84 4.95 -12.10
C SER A 56 -4.58 5.74 -11.73
N TYR A 57 -4.02 6.53 -12.66
CA TYR A 57 -2.92 7.45 -12.39
C TYR A 57 -3.43 8.75 -11.78
N ARG A 58 -4.49 9.33 -12.32
CA ARG A 58 -5.00 10.64 -11.90
C ARG A 58 -5.58 10.67 -10.49
N ILE A 59 -6.21 9.58 -10.04
CA ILE A 59 -6.82 9.49 -8.72
C ILE A 59 -5.84 9.06 -7.61
N LEU A 60 -4.62 8.65 -7.97
CA LEU A 60 -3.65 8.14 -7.01
C LEU A 60 -3.37 9.10 -5.83
N PRO A 61 -3.24 10.43 -6.02
CA PRO A 61 -3.04 11.34 -4.89
C PRO A 61 -4.16 11.28 -3.84
N ARG A 62 -5.41 11.08 -4.28
CA ARG A 62 -6.58 10.95 -3.38
C ARG A 62 -6.49 9.66 -2.54
N LEU A 63 -6.15 8.54 -3.17
CA LEU A 63 -6.04 7.28 -2.48
C LEU A 63 -4.85 7.25 -1.52
N LEU A 64 -3.70 7.80 -1.92
CA LEU A 64 -2.56 7.99 -1.03
C LEU A 64 -2.90 8.92 0.14
N GLY A 65 -3.62 10.03 -0.13
CA GLY A 65 -4.11 10.92 0.90
C GLY A 65 -5.03 10.21 1.89
N GLN A 66 -5.94 9.37 1.40
CA GLN A 66 -6.81 8.56 2.25
C GLN A 66 -6.03 7.54 3.08
N ALA A 67 -5.04 6.86 2.51
CA ALA A 67 -4.20 5.92 3.25
C ALA A 67 -3.39 6.63 4.36
N LEU A 68 -2.82 7.80 4.07
CA LEU A 68 -2.14 8.62 5.07
C LEU A 68 -3.08 9.04 6.21
N ARG A 69 -4.33 9.42 5.89
CA ARG A 69 -5.36 9.75 6.88
C ARG A 69 -5.73 8.54 7.73
N SER A 70 -5.92 7.37 7.11
CA SER A 70 -6.23 6.12 7.83
C SER A 70 -5.08 5.73 8.75
N SER A 71 -3.82 5.88 8.31
CA SER A 71 -2.63 5.66 9.14
C SER A 71 -2.59 6.61 10.35
N GLN A 72 -2.87 7.90 10.15
CA GLN A 72 -2.93 8.86 11.26
C GLN A 72 -4.05 8.52 12.25
N ARG A 73 -5.23 8.10 11.77
CA ARG A 73 -6.33 7.66 12.63
C ARG A 73 -5.97 6.43 13.46
N LEU A 74 -5.26 5.48 12.83
CA LEU A 74 -4.79 4.28 13.54
C LEU A 74 -3.76 4.64 14.62
N SER A 75 -2.80 5.52 14.33
CA SER A 75 -1.84 6.01 15.33
C SER A 75 -2.55 6.66 16.52
N THR A 76 -3.48 7.57 16.25
CA THR A 76 -4.27 8.24 17.30
C THR A 76 -5.08 7.22 18.11
N ALA A 77 -5.75 6.27 17.45
CA ALA A 77 -6.52 5.23 18.14
C ALA A 77 -5.65 4.35 19.04
N ALA A 78 -4.44 4.02 18.59
CA ALA A 78 -3.48 3.25 19.36
C ALA A 78 -2.98 4.04 20.60
N GLU A 79 -2.62 5.31 20.44
CA GLU A 79 -2.19 6.19 21.53
C GLU A 79 -3.28 6.37 22.58
N GLU A 80 -4.51 6.66 22.18
CA GLU A 80 -5.66 6.79 23.08
C GLU A 80 -5.95 5.46 23.81
N SER A 81 -5.85 4.33 23.12
CA SER A 81 -6.04 3.00 23.71
C SER A 81 -4.98 2.67 24.75
N LEU A 82 -3.73 3.04 24.52
CA LEU A 82 -2.62 2.82 25.48
C LEU A 82 -2.75 3.72 26.73
N GLN A 83 -3.38 4.88 26.62
CA GLN A 83 -3.61 5.81 27.73
C GLN A 83 -4.89 5.50 28.50
N SER A 84 -5.76 4.66 27.95
CA SER A 84 -7.06 4.34 28.54
C SER A 84 -6.93 3.23 29.58
N MET A 85 -7.76 3.30 30.61
CA MET A 85 -7.89 2.22 31.59
C MET A 85 -8.80 1.13 31.04
N VAL A 86 -8.22 -0.07 30.85
CA VAL A 86 -8.89 -1.20 30.19
C VAL A 86 -9.22 -2.37 31.12
N SER A 87 -9.05 -2.17 32.44
CA SER A 87 -9.33 -3.21 33.46
C SER A 87 -10.81 -3.29 33.82
N ASN A 88 -11.26 -4.48 34.18
CA ASN A 88 -12.55 -4.74 34.79
C ASN A 88 -12.37 -5.80 35.89
N PRO A 89 -12.69 -5.47 37.17
CA PRO A 89 -13.10 -4.14 37.68
C PRO A 89 -11.93 -3.17 37.78
N ILE A 90 -12.25 -1.89 37.97
CA ILE A 90 -11.29 -0.86 38.37
C ILE A 90 -11.35 -0.70 39.90
N PHE A 91 -10.18 -0.57 40.52
CA PHE A 91 -10.08 -0.42 41.99
C PHE A 91 -9.70 1.01 42.36
N PHE A 92 -10.53 1.68 43.12
CA PHE A 92 -10.31 3.04 43.61
C PHE A 92 -10.00 3.02 45.11
N PRO A 93 -8.89 3.64 45.56
CA PRO A 93 -8.68 3.88 46.97
C PRO A 93 -9.73 4.86 47.53
N GLN A 94 -10.37 4.51 48.64
CA GLN A 94 -11.32 5.33 49.31
C GLN A 94 -10.62 6.11 50.45
N GLY A 95 -10.35 7.40 50.25
CA GLY A 95 -9.72 8.26 51.25
C GLY A 95 -8.30 7.83 51.63
N SER A 96 -7.87 8.15 52.87
CA SER A 96 -6.55 7.78 53.41
C SER A 96 -6.52 6.39 54.07
N GLY A 97 -7.58 5.60 53.92
CA GLY A 97 -7.71 4.27 54.53
C GLY A 97 -7.44 3.10 53.58
N SER A 98 -7.40 1.88 54.12
CA SER A 98 -7.20 0.63 53.38
C SER A 98 -8.45 0.15 52.63
N LYS A 99 -9.51 0.94 52.54
CA LYS A 99 -10.74 0.60 51.81
C LYS A 99 -10.55 0.89 50.33
N VAL A 100 -10.82 -0.11 49.52
CA VAL A 100 -10.80 -0.04 48.06
C VAL A 100 -12.21 -0.32 47.55
N GLU A 101 -12.70 0.52 46.68
CA GLU A 101 -13.96 0.31 45.96
C GLU A 101 -13.66 -0.35 44.59
N ALA A 102 -14.34 -1.45 44.33
CA ALA A 102 -14.27 -2.10 43.03
C ALA A 102 -15.47 -1.69 42.18
N ILE A 103 -15.19 -1.08 41.02
CA ILE A 103 -16.22 -0.65 40.06
C ILE A 103 -16.11 -1.51 38.81
N SER A 104 -17.19 -2.20 38.47
CA SER A 104 -17.31 -2.92 37.20
C SER A 104 -17.46 -1.94 36.05
N THR A 105 -16.68 -2.17 34.97
CA THR A 105 -16.64 -1.28 33.82
C THR A 105 -16.62 -2.06 32.51
N GLY A 106 -17.01 -1.40 31.40
CA GLY A 106 -16.82 -1.89 30.02
C GLY A 106 -15.53 -1.42 29.36
N GLY A 107 -14.54 -0.91 30.13
CA GLY A 107 -13.30 -0.35 29.60
C GLY A 107 -12.43 -1.33 28.79
N TYR A 108 -12.63 -2.64 28.95
CA TYR A 108 -11.97 -3.67 28.16
C TYR A 108 -12.46 -3.74 26.70
N HIS A 109 -13.64 -3.17 26.40
CA HIS A 109 -14.20 -3.14 25.06
C HIS A 109 -13.73 -1.90 24.30
N ASN A 110 -12.73 -2.05 23.45
CA ASN A 110 -12.20 -0.97 22.63
C ASN A 110 -12.84 -0.99 21.23
N SER A 111 -13.82 -0.11 21.01
CA SER A 111 -14.48 0.04 19.70
C SER A 111 -13.70 0.92 18.72
N LEU A 112 -12.77 1.74 19.21
CA LEU A 112 -12.02 2.69 18.38
C LEU A 112 -10.97 1.98 17.51
N LEU A 113 -10.20 1.08 18.10
CA LEU A 113 -9.09 0.40 17.45
C LEU A 113 -9.53 -0.51 16.26
N PRO A 114 -10.57 -1.37 16.38
CA PRO A 114 -11.01 -2.19 15.26
C PRO A 114 -11.41 -1.38 14.03
N GLN A 115 -12.14 -0.28 14.22
CA GLN A 115 -12.57 0.59 13.12
C GLN A 115 -11.40 1.28 12.43
N ALA A 116 -10.36 1.66 13.16
CA ALA A 116 -9.16 2.26 12.60
C ALA A 116 -8.34 1.24 11.82
N LEU A 117 -8.22 0.00 12.32
CA LEU A 117 -7.56 -1.12 11.64
C LEU A 117 -8.30 -1.53 10.35
N ASP A 118 -9.61 -1.67 10.41
CA ASP A 118 -10.43 -1.95 9.22
C ASP A 118 -10.28 -0.83 8.18
N GLY A 119 -10.24 0.44 8.62
CA GLY A 119 -10.07 1.60 7.74
C GLY A 119 -8.73 1.63 7.01
N ILE A 120 -7.62 1.26 7.66
CA ILE A 120 -6.32 1.17 6.98
C ILE A 120 -6.25 -0.05 6.07
N ALA A 121 -6.82 -1.19 6.46
CA ALA A 121 -6.88 -2.39 5.62
C ALA A 121 -7.62 -2.11 4.31
N MET A 122 -8.77 -1.43 4.34
CA MET A 122 -9.50 -1.00 3.14
C MET A 122 -8.66 -0.06 2.26
N SER A 123 -7.87 0.84 2.86
CA SER A 123 -7.00 1.75 2.12
C SER A 123 -5.86 0.99 1.39
N TRP A 124 -5.33 -0.08 1.99
CA TRP A 124 -4.34 -0.95 1.34
C TRP A 124 -4.94 -1.70 0.16
N VAL A 125 -6.17 -2.20 0.26
CA VAL A 125 -6.88 -2.86 -0.85
C VAL A 125 -7.06 -1.90 -2.02
N ASP A 126 -7.48 -0.67 -1.75
CA ASP A 126 -7.70 0.35 -2.77
C ASP A 126 -6.41 0.70 -3.52
N LEU A 127 -5.31 0.91 -2.78
CA LEU A 127 -3.99 1.16 -3.37
C LEU A 127 -3.46 -0.06 -4.14
N ALA A 128 -3.69 -1.28 -3.66
CA ALA A 128 -3.30 -2.51 -4.35
C ALA A 128 -4.02 -2.65 -5.69
N GLU A 129 -5.34 -2.34 -5.76
CA GLU A 129 -6.07 -2.34 -7.04
C GLU A 129 -5.50 -1.32 -8.01
N ILE A 130 -5.13 -0.12 -7.55
CA ILE A 130 -4.45 0.88 -8.40
C ILE A 130 -3.09 0.35 -8.87
N ALA A 131 -2.31 -0.28 -8.00
CA ALA A 131 -1.03 -0.88 -8.39
C ALA A 131 -1.21 -1.93 -9.49
N ARG A 132 -2.21 -2.80 -9.36
CA ARG A 132 -2.57 -3.76 -10.41
C ARG A 132 -2.99 -3.07 -11.71
N ARG A 133 -3.79 -2.00 -11.64
CA ARG A 133 -4.16 -1.21 -12.85
C ARG A 133 -2.95 -0.61 -13.53
N HIS A 134 -1.96 -0.13 -12.77
CA HIS A 134 -0.70 0.34 -13.33
C HIS A 134 0.08 -0.80 -14.03
N ILE A 135 0.18 -1.98 -13.40
CA ILE A 135 0.80 -3.17 -14.02
C ILE A 135 0.14 -3.48 -15.36
N ILE A 136 -1.20 -3.58 -15.39
CA ILE A 136 -1.96 -3.85 -16.63
C ILE A 136 -1.68 -2.78 -17.71
N LYS A 137 -1.66 -1.50 -17.33
CA LYS A 137 -1.42 -0.40 -18.27
C LYS A 137 0.00 -0.42 -18.84
N LEU A 138 1.00 -0.77 -18.05
CA LEU A 138 2.38 -0.94 -18.52
C LEU A 138 2.49 -2.07 -19.56
N HIS A 139 1.78 -3.18 -19.36
CA HIS A 139 1.77 -4.31 -20.32
C HIS A 139 1.00 -4.03 -21.61
N LYS A 140 0.10 -3.03 -21.62
CA LYS A 140 -0.76 -2.73 -22.76
C LYS A 140 -0.09 -1.72 -23.69
N GLY A 141 0.57 -2.17 -24.73
CA GLY A 141 1.34 -1.33 -25.67
C GLY A 141 0.50 -0.21 -26.32
N THR A 142 -0.78 -0.45 -26.59
CA THR A 142 -1.70 0.57 -27.11
C THR A 142 -1.96 1.71 -26.12
N ILE A 143 -1.75 1.50 -24.84
CA ILE A 143 -1.89 2.49 -23.78
C ILE A 143 -0.53 3.03 -23.34
N SER A 144 0.45 2.14 -23.11
CA SER A 144 1.75 2.52 -22.57
C SER A 144 2.72 3.04 -23.65
N HIS A 145 2.49 2.75 -24.92
CA HIS A 145 3.46 2.90 -26.02
C HIS A 145 4.80 2.18 -25.72
N LEU A 146 4.77 1.23 -24.82
CA LEU A 146 5.83 0.28 -24.59
C LEU A 146 5.62 -0.95 -25.49
N PRO A 147 6.62 -1.81 -25.66
CA PRO A 147 6.41 -3.09 -26.31
C PRO A 147 5.28 -3.87 -25.63
N GLU A 148 4.38 -4.44 -26.43
CA GLU A 148 3.25 -5.22 -25.90
C GLU A 148 3.75 -6.31 -24.95
N ARG A 149 3.13 -6.41 -23.76
CA ARG A 149 3.52 -7.34 -22.69
C ARG A 149 4.95 -7.17 -22.20
N LEU A 150 5.55 -6.00 -22.43
CA LEU A 150 6.94 -5.70 -22.10
C LEU A 150 7.93 -6.76 -22.63
N VAL A 151 7.68 -7.25 -23.84
CA VAL A 151 8.58 -8.16 -24.56
C VAL A 151 9.57 -7.31 -25.36
N ARG A 152 10.87 -7.59 -25.25
CA ARG A 152 11.91 -6.86 -26.00
C ARG A 152 11.73 -7.03 -27.49
N GLU A 153 12.16 -6.03 -28.25
CA GLU A 153 12.26 -6.14 -29.71
C GLU A 153 13.12 -7.35 -30.10
N GLY A 154 12.67 -8.12 -31.07
CA GLY A 154 13.32 -9.37 -31.51
C GLY A 154 13.00 -10.61 -30.65
N ASP A 155 12.37 -10.44 -29.49
CA ASP A 155 11.85 -11.56 -28.68
C ASP A 155 10.37 -11.82 -29.00
N THR A 156 9.91 -12.99 -28.57
CA THR A 156 8.50 -13.37 -28.68
C THR A 156 7.94 -13.70 -27.30
N PHE A 157 6.63 -13.55 -27.11
CA PHE A 157 5.96 -13.95 -25.89
C PHE A 157 6.24 -15.41 -25.48
N ARG A 158 6.43 -16.30 -26.48
CA ARG A 158 6.70 -17.73 -26.27
C ARG A 158 8.06 -18.01 -25.60
N THR A 159 9.00 -17.05 -25.63
CA THR A 159 10.31 -17.22 -24.99
C THR A 159 10.23 -17.16 -23.46
N GLY A 160 9.09 -16.74 -22.88
CA GLY A 160 8.92 -16.53 -21.44
C GLY A 160 9.71 -15.35 -20.88
N ARG A 161 10.22 -14.44 -21.74
CA ARG A 161 10.95 -13.23 -21.35
C ARG A 161 9.98 -12.07 -21.21
N THR A 162 9.02 -12.21 -20.33
CA THR A 162 7.95 -11.23 -20.09
C THR A 162 7.50 -11.26 -18.62
N THR A 163 6.95 -10.16 -18.17
CA THR A 163 6.31 -10.02 -16.85
C THR A 163 4.78 -10.10 -16.92
N SER A 164 4.19 -10.39 -18.08
CA SER A 164 2.74 -10.25 -18.31
C SER A 164 1.86 -11.12 -17.43
N TYR A 165 2.37 -12.22 -16.88
CA TYR A 165 1.60 -13.07 -15.95
C TYR A 165 1.49 -12.50 -14.53
N ILE A 166 2.29 -11.48 -14.19
CA ILE A 166 2.30 -10.85 -12.86
C ILE A 166 0.94 -10.21 -12.52
N GLU A 167 0.21 -9.74 -13.54
CA GLU A 167 -1.13 -9.16 -13.33
C GLU A 167 -2.13 -10.14 -12.71
N PHE A 168 -2.01 -11.44 -13.01
CA PHE A 168 -2.87 -12.50 -12.44
C PHE A 168 -2.49 -12.78 -10.99
N VAL A 169 -1.19 -12.79 -10.69
CA VAL A 169 -0.69 -12.95 -9.31
C VAL A 169 -1.13 -11.78 -8.44
N ALA A 170 -1.04 -10.56 -8.97
CA ALA A 170 -1.54 -9.38 -8.27
C ALA A 170 -3.06 -9.44 -8.04
N ALA A 171 -3.83 -9.97 -9.01
CA ALA A 171 -5.28 -10.16 -8.85
C ALA A 171 -5.61 -11.12 -7.71
N ASP A 172 -4.91 -12.26 -7.63
CA ASP A 172 -5.09 -13.26 -6.58
C ASP A 172 -4.83 -12.68 -5.19
N PHE A 173 -3.70 -11.98 -5.01
CA PHE A 173 -3.40 -11.30 -3.75
C PHE A 173 -4.48 -10.28 -3.36
N ILE A 174 -4.99 -9.51 -4.31
CA ILE A 174 -6.03 -8.50 -4.04
C ILE A 174 -7.36 -9.17 -3.68
N ASP A 175 -7.70 -10.28 -4.30
CA ASP A 175 -8.92 -11.01 -3.97
C ASP A 175 -8.84 -11.62 -2.55
N GLU A 176 -7.66 -12.07 -2.14
CA GLU A 176 -7.41 -12.47 -0.74
C GLU A 176 -7.48 -11.26 0.20
N MET A 177 -6.83 -10.13 -0.14
CA MET A 177 -6.89 -8.90 0.65
C MET A 177 -8.33 -8.44 0.89
N ARG A 178 -9.20 -8.48 -0.11
CA ARG A 178 -10.62 -8.09 0.02
C ARG A 178 -11.35 -8.90 1.07
N ARG A 179 -11.07 -10.19 1.17
CA ARG A 179 -11.68 -11.07 2.19
C ARG A 179 -11.25 -10.70 3.60
N TRP A 180 -9.96 -10.35 3.78
CA TRP A 180 -9.44 -9.95 5.08
C TRP A 180 -9.75 -8.49 5.45
N ALA A 181 -10.08 -7.64 4.48
CA ALA A 181 -10.46 -6.25 4.70
C ALA A 181 -11.97 -6.05 4.96
N GLU A 182 -12.74 -7.13 5.10
CA GLU A 182 -14.13 -7.03 5.55
C GLU A 182 -14.19 -6.45 6.96
N PRO A 183 -15.18 -5.55 7.25
CA PRO A 183 -15.29 -4.92 8.55
C PRO A 183 -15.42 -5.94 9.69
N SER A 184 -14.46 -5.96 10.60
CA SER A 184 -14.36 -6.94 11.68
C SER A 184 -15.54 -6.88 12.67
N LEU A 185 -16.12 -5.69 12.86
CA LEU A 185 -17.25 -5.45 13.76
C LEU A 185 -18.57 -6.04 13.25
N LEU A 186 -18.66 -6.42 11.97
CA LEU A 186 -19.87 -7.01 11.41
C LEU A 186 -19.93 -8.53 11.59
N SER A 187 -18.88 -9.16 12.08
CA SER A 187 -18.87 -10.59 12.41
C SER A 187 -19.79 -10.87 13.58
N ALA A 188 -20.65 -11.88 13.45
CA ALA A 188 -21.45 -12.34 14.56
C ALA A 188 -20.56 -12.97 15.65
N GLY A 189 -20.74 -12.54 16.90
CA GLY A 189 -20.13 -13.17 18.05
C GLY A 189 -21.14 -14.05 18.78
N GLU A 190 -20.67 -15.10 19.45
CA GLU A 190 -21.51 -15.87 20.33
C GLU A 190 -21.36 -15.39 21.76
N PRO A 191 -22.47 -15.31 22.53
CA PRO A 191 -22.41 -14.95 23.94
C PRO A 191 -21.64 -16.00 24.74
N GLY A 192 -20.81 -15.53 25.66
CA GLY A 192 -20.06 -16.36 26.61
C GLY A 192 -20.51 -16.18 28.06
N ALA A 193 -19.85 -16.86 28.97
CA ALA A 193 -20.02 -16.70 30.41
C ALA A 193 -21.51 -16.64 30.87
N SER A 194 -22.31 -17.61 30.44
CA SER A 194 -23.74 -17.68 30.78
C SER A 194 -24.54 -16.42 30.39
N GLU A 195 -24.29 -15.94 29.18
CA GLU A 195 -24.93 -14.76 28.57
C GLU A 195 -24.54 -13.40 29.20
N GLN A 196 -23.50 -13.37 30.03
CA GLN A 196 -22.99 -12.11 30.57
C GLN A 196 -21.98 -11.43 29.65
N ASP A 197 -21.14 -12.23 28.95
CA ASP A 197 -20.22 -11.74 27.92
C ASP A 197 -20.90 -11.84 26.55
N ASP A 198 -21.92 -11.02 26.36
CA ASP A 198 -22.84 -11.06 25.20
C ASP A 198 -22.32 -10.27 24.00
N ILE A 199 -21.18 -9.59 24.10
CA ILE A 199 -20.54 -8.86 23.01
C ILE A 199 -19.04 -9.18 22.97
N ASN A 200 -18.55 -9.60 21.81
CA ASN A 200 -17.14 -9.89 21.59
C ASN A 200 -16.32 -8.62 21.33
N ALA A 201 -15.10 -8.60 21.88
CA ALA A 201 -14.10 -7.56 21.56
C ALA A 201 -13.32 -7.94 20.30
N MET A 202 -13.54 -7.21 19.19
CA MET A 202 -13.04 -7.55 17.86
C MET A 202 -11.59 -7.07 17.57
N GLY A 203 -10.92 -6.47 18.55
CA GLY A 203 -9.58 -5.89 18.36
C GLY A 203 -8.54 -6.86 17.81
N TYR A 204 -8.46 -8.08 18.36
CA TYR A 204 -7.50 -9.09 17.88
C TYR A 204 -7.79 -9.59 16.47
N ILE A 205 -9.05 -9.71 16.10
CA ILE A 205 -9.44 -10.12 14.74
C ILE A 205 -9.06 -9.02 13.76
N ALA A 206 -9.40 -7.77 14.07
CA ALA A 206 -9.05 -6.61 13.25
C ALA A 206 -7.52 -6.50 13.05
N CYS A 207 -6.73 -6.65 14.13
CA CYS A 207 -5.27 -6.66 14.07
C CYS A 207 -4.73 -7.76 13.14
N ARG A 208 -5.24 -8.99 13.28
CA ARG A 208 -4.78 -10.10 12.44
C ARG A 208 -5.18 -9.95 10.99
N ASN A 209 -6.36 -9.41 10.72
CA ASN A 209 -6.84 -9.18 9.37
C ASN A 209 -6.02 -8.08 8.70
N GLU A 210 -5.79 -6.96 9.38
CA GLU A 210 -4.94 -5.87 8.88
C GLU A 210 -3.53 -6.36 8.56
N ALA A 211 -2.89 -7.10 9.47
CA ALA A 211 -1.55 -7.64 9.25
C ALA A 211 -1.46 -8.54 8.01
N ARG A 212 -2.49 -9.35 7.73
CA ARG A 212 -2.56 -10.17 6.51
C ARG A 212 -2.71 -9.30 5.26
N VAL A 213 -3.57 -8.29 5.32
CA VAL A 213 -3.74 -7.33 4.21
C VAL A 213 -2.45 -6.59 3.94
N ALA A 214 -1.74 -6.12 4.96
CA ALA A 214 -0.46 -5.42 4.83
C ALA A 214 0.62 -6.27 4.16
N ILE A 215 0.76 -7.55 4.56
CA ILE A 215 1.72 -8.49 3.93
C ILE A 215 1.41 -8.67 2.43
N LEU A 216 0.14 -8.82 2.07
CA LEU A 216 -0.26 -8.99 0.68
C LEU A 216 -0.09 -7.68 -0.11
N PHE A 217 -0.34 -6.53 0.52
CA PHE A 217 -0.06 -5.21 -0.05
C PHE A 217 1.41 -5.05 -0.41
N ASP A 218 2.32 -5.39 0.50
CA ASP A 218 3.77 -5.35 0.24
C ASP A 218 4.15 -6.19 -0.98
N ARG A 219 3.56 -7.39 -1.13
CA ARG A 219 3.76 -8.25 -2.30
C ARG A 219 3.29 -7.56 -3.59
N VAL A 220 2.10 -6.97 -3.60
CA VAL A 220 1.58 -6.25 -4.78
C VAL A 220 2.47 -5.06 -5.12
N MET A 221 2.96 -4.32 -4.12
CA MET A 221 3.86 -3.18 -4.34
C MET A 221 5.23 -3.61 -4.89
N ALA A 222 5.77 -4.75 -4.45
CA ALA A 222 6.98 -5.33 -5.00
C ALA A 222 6.79 -5.76 -6.46
N LEU A 223 5.62 -6.34 -6.81
CA LEU A 223 5.29 -6.66 -8.20
C LEU A 223 5.24 -5.40 -9.08
N LEU A 224 4.58 -4.33 -8.62
CA LEU A 224 4.55 -3.06 -9.34
C LEU A 224 5.95 -2.48 -9.53
N ALA A 225 6.80 -2.52 -8.50
CA ALA A 225 8.18 -2.03 -8.55
C ALA A 225 9.00 -2.81 -9.59
N GLY A 226 8.94 -4.15 -9.56
CA GLY A 226 9.63 -5.03 -10.49
C GLY A 226 9.20 -4.82 -11.94
N VAL A 227 7.88 -4.76 -12.19
CA VAL A 227 7.32 -4.52 -13.54
C VAL A 227 7.70 -3.14 -14.06
N SER A 228 7.62 -2.09 -13.22
CA SER A 228 7.98 -0.73 -13.61
C SER A 228 9.47 -0.60 -13.94
N SER A 229 10.35 -1.24 -13.15
CA SER A 229 11.78 -1.30 -13.42
C SER A 229 12.09 -2.02 -14.73
N HIS A 230 11.39 -3.15 -15.01
CA HIS A 230 11.51 -3.87 -16.26
C HIS A 230 11.02 -3.05 -17.46
N ALA A 231 9.92 -2.30 -17.31
CA ALA A 231 9.39 -1.44 -18.35
C ALA A 231 10.36 -0.34 -18.78
N LEU A 232 11.06 0.29 -17.82
CA LEU A 232 12.13 1.25 -18.12
C LEU A 232 13.28 0.63 -18.90
N ASP A 233 13.67 -0.59 -18.52
CA ASP A 233 14.76 -1.31 -19.18
C ASP A 233 14.39 -1.69 -20.63
N VAL A 234 13.20 -2.24 -20.85
CA VAL A 234 12.72 -2.63 -22.20
C VAL A 234 12.59 -1.44 -23.12
N SER A 235 12.27 -0.26 -22.60
CA SER A 235 12.15 0.99 -23.37
C SER A 235 13.46 1.76 -23.53
N ASN A 236 14.56 1.27 -22.96
CA ASN A 236 15.86 1.95 -22.90
C ASN A 236 15.77 3.37 -22.34
N ARG A 237 14.84 3.60 -21.40
CA ARG A 237 14.66 4.91 -20.76
C ARG A 237 15.58 5.04 -19.53
N SER A 238 16.11 6.24 -19.35
CA SER A 238 16.85 6.57 -18.14
C SER A 238 15.94 6.61 -16.92
N VAL A 239 16.43 6.13 -15.79
CA VAL A 239 15.73 6.24 -14.50
C VAL A 239 15.88 7.66 -13.97
N PRO A 240 14.81 8.31 -13.48
CA PRO A 240 14.90 9.61 -12.82
C PRO A 240 15.92 9.60 -11.66
N ALA A 241 16.65 10.70 -11.49
CA ALA A 241 17.74 10.77 -10.50
C ALA A 241 17.26 10.35 -9.09
N ASN A 242 16.10 10.85 -8.65
CA ASN A 242 15.53 10.54 -7.33
C ASN A 242 15.02 9.09 -7.18
N LEU A 243 15.00 8.31 -8.26
CA LEU A 243 14.55 6.91 -8.25
C LEU A 243 15.67 5.93 -8.61
N GLN A 244 16.90 6.42 -8.87
CA GLN A 244 18.01 5.57 -9.29
C GLN A 244 18.39 4.55 -8.22
N GLU A 245 18.57 4.99 -6.99
CA GLU A 245 18.95 4.12 -5.87
C GLU A 245 17.87 3.08 -5.57
N PHE A 246 16.62 3.50 -5.50
CA PHE A 246 15.47 2.60 -5.35
C PHE A 246 15.41 1.57 -6.50
N THR A 247 15.62 2.00 -7.75
CA THR A 247 15.63 1.09 -8.90
C THR A 247 16.83 0.14 -8.85
N HIS A 248 17.98 0.58 -8.36
CA HIS A 248 19.14 -0.28 -8.15
C HIS A 248 18.81 -1.39 -7.15
N GLU A 249 18.21 -1.05 -6.02
CA GLU A 249 17.78 -2.04 -5.02
C GLU A 249 16.74 -3.03 -5.56
N ILE A 250 15.75 -2.55 -6.32
CA ILE A 250 14.80 -3.45 -7.00
C ILE A 250 15.55 -4.46 -7.88
N ARG A 251 16.50 -4.00 -8.69
CA ARG A 251 17.21 -4.83 -9.68
C ARG A 251 18.14 -5.88 -9.08
N ARG A 252 18.49 -5.78 -7.81
CA ARG A 252 19.26 -6.83 -7.10
C ARG A 252 18.47 -8.13 -6.99
N ASP A 253 17.17 -8.08 -6.69
CA ASP A 253 16.31 -9.26 -6.54
C ASP A 253 15.42 -9.48 -7.75
N PHE A 254 14.97 -8.38 -8.38
CA PHE A 254 14.13 -8.40 -9.57
C PHE A 254 14.84 -7.71 -10.76
N PRO A 255 15.96 -8.26 -11.27
CA PRO A 255 16.62 -7.68 -12.43
C PRO A 255 15.71 -7.74 -13.68
N PRO A 256 15.97 -6.93 -14.72
CA PRO A 256 15.23 -6.99 -15.97
C PRO A 256 15.14 -8.39 -16.55
N VAL A 257 14.00 -8.73 -17.17
CA VAL A 257 13.73 -10.08 -17.69
C VAL A 257 14.35 -10.24 -19.07
N ASN A 258 15.61 -10.59 -19.12
CA ASN A 258 16.39 -10.85 -20.35
C ASN A 258 16.60 -12.35 -20.63
N ARG A 259 16.20 -13.21 -19.70
CA ARG A 259 16.24 -14.68 -19.80
C ARG A 259 15.09 -15.29 -19.02
N LYS A 260 14.71 -16.52 -19.38
CA LYS A 260 13.71 -17.29 -18.63
C LYS A 260 14.21 -17.52 -17.19
N ARG A 261 13.38 -17.21 -16.20
CA ARG A 261 13.64 -17.43 -14.76
C ARG A 261 12.35 -17.50 -13.97
N GLU A 262 12.46 -17.89 -12.71
CA GLU A 262 11.35 -17.94 -11.74
C GLU A 262 11.06 -16.52 -11.21
N LEU A 263 10.07 -15.84 -11.78
CA LEU A 263 9.70 -14.48 -11.37
C LEU A 263 9.07 -14.45 -9.97
N GLY A 264 8.39 -15.52 -9.56
CA GLY A 264 7.82 -15.63 -8.21
C GLY A 264 8.88 -15.51 -7.13
N LYS A 265 10.00 -16.25 -7.25
CA LYS A 265 11.12 -16.16 -6.31
C LYS A 265 11.78 -14.78 -6.32
N SER A 266 11.91 -14.16 -7.48
CA SER A 266 12.41 -12.79 -7.59
C SER A 266 11.50 -11.78 -6.87
N ALA A 267 10.19 -11.93 -7.03
CA ALA A 267 9.20 -11.08 -6.36
C ALA A 267 9.21 -11.28 -4.83
N GLU A 268 9.29 -12.52 -4.37
CA GLU A 268 9.37 -12.85 -2.94
C GLU A 268 10.64 -12.26 -2.29
N ASN A 269 11.80 -12.43 -2.92
CA ASN A 269 13.05 -11.86 -2.43
C ASN A 269 12.96 -10.33 -2.35
N LEU A 270 12.41 -9.68 -3.38
CA LEU A 270 12.20 -8.24 -3.39
C LEU A 270 11.25 -7.80 -2.27
N THR A 271 10.12 -8.49 -2.07
CA THR A 271 9.20 -8.20 -0.98
C THR A 271 9.91 -8.25 0.36
N ASN A 272 10.62 -9.35 0.65
CA ASN A 272 11.33 -9.54 1.91
C ASN A 272 12.40 -8.44 2.15
N ARG A 273 13.12 -8.04 1.09
CA ARG A 273 14.09 -6.95 1.18
C ARG A 273 13.43 -5.62 1.51
N LEU A 274 12.36 -5.25 0.80
CA LEU A 274 11.66 -3.98 1.00
C LEU A 274 11.04 -3.92 2.40
N SER A 275 10.35 -4.97 2.83
CA SER A 275 9.76 -5.05 4.17
C SER A 275 10.83 -4.96 5.27
N LYS A 276 11.98 -5.62 5.10
CA LYS A 276 13.09 -5.53 6.05
C LYS A 276 13.67 -4.12 6.11
N ALA A 277 13.90 -3.47 4.97
CA ALA A 277 14.44 -2.13 4.92
C ALA A 277 13.52 -1.10 5.61
N ILE A 278 12.19 -1.25 5.47
CA ILE A 278 11.21 -0.43 6.19
C ILE A 278 11.33 -0.66 7.71
N GLN A 279 11.44 -1.91 8.15
CA GLN A 279 11.59 -2.26 9.57
C GLN A 279 12.91 -1.69 10.16
N ASP A 280 13.99 -1.75 9.40
CA ASP A 280 15.32 -1.25 9.81
C ASP A 280 15.42 0.30 9.71
N GLY A 281 14.39 0.99 9.23
CA GLY A 281 14.37 2.45 9.07
C GLY A 281 15.30 2.95 7.96
N ASP A 282 15.54 2.14 6.93
CA ASP A 282 16.37 2.51 5.79
C ASP A 282 15.75 3.66 5.00
N THR A 283 16.37 4.83 5.08
CA THR A 283 15.86 6.07 4.47
C THR A 283 15.84 6.05 2.95
N VAL A 284 16.66 5.23 2.30
CA VAL A 284 16.71 5.09 0.83
C VAL A 284 15.43 4.48 0.28
N LEU A 285 14.80 3.61 1.06
CA LEU A 285 13.59 2.90 0.67
C LEU A 285 12.32 3.50 1.28
N THR A 286 12.46 4.37 2.27
CA THR A 286 11.34 5.00 3.02
C THR A 286 11.15 6.49 2.75
N SER A 287 12.09 7.15 2.08
CA SER A 287 12.05 8.60 1.75
C SER A 287 11.14 8.94 0.56
#